data_57c8f774627cb90275a14058074e153c
#
_entry.id   57c8f774627cb90275a14058074e153c
#
_cell.length_a   1.000
_cell.length_b   1.000
_cell.length_c   1.000
_cell.angle_alpha   90.00
_cell.angle_beta   90.00
_cell.angle_gamma   90.00
#
_symmetry.space_group_name_H-M   'P 1'
#
loop_
_entity.id
_entity.type
_entity.pdbx_description
1 polymer ?
#
loop_
_entity_poly.entity_id
_entity_poly.type
_entity_poly.pdbx_seq_one_letter_code
_entity_poly.pdbx_strand_id
1 'polypeptide(L)'
;MLILSVIQTSHPPQHQKAEMPFIFKDPSVNTDYFTDDHASGGEGGQAFNHIKINEGAILTKIKAWKRDWRIGAIQVWMSDGSNYLAGKPGGGESSEFKFKKGETIVSLNVQASGPYSSILSRRRLGAIWFKTSKDRSWGIFSRNLTADGRYWPEVGSGVCCGVFGGSGDAIDRFGFAMLRPVESSMLSEIKYPQLNIEIVATRPTTVAHQIFCNGSETEQTFTLSGSRSVTIKREWSLSTQLSMTFSMQVTAGIPEVASVTSGFSWTVGSTSTHAVSNTETETQSWSWPLKCPPHTKILGEATMYADDIDTPYEGVVELRLKNGKSFKYKVKGVYRGMNARSGTVTVKSLGPCASEESLTEEMYQTSLW
;
A
#
# COMPACT_ATOMS: atom_id res chain seq x y z
N MET A 1 -2.05 2.68 -49.69
CA MET A 1 -0.63 2.85 -49.39
C MET A 1 -0.52 3.98 -48.35
N LEU A 2 -0.61 3.59 -47.08
CA LEU A 2 -0.61 4.52 -45.94
C LEU A 2 0.86 4.74 -45.51
N ILE A 3 1.32 6.00 -45.61
CA ILE A 3 2.63 6.41 -45.13
C ILE A 3 2.52 6.61 -43.62
N LEU A 4 3.01 5.65 -42.85
CA LEU A 4 3.30 5.80 -41.42
C LEU A 4 4.59 6.65 -41.30
N SER A 5 4.45 7.93 -41.01
CA SER A 5 5.59 8.76 -40.63
C SER A 5 6.07 8.33 -39.22
N VAL A 6 7.26 7.79 -39.15
CA VAL A 6 7.99 7.47 -37.93
C VAL A 6 8.18 8.75 -37.14
N ILE A 7 7.53 8.86 -35.97
CA ILE A 7 7.81 9.93 -35.00
C ILE A 7 9.12 9.55 -34.30
N GLN A 8 10.23 10.14 -34.75
CA GLN A 8 11.49 10.08 -34.02
C GLN A 8 11.32 10.78 -32.66
N THR A 9 11.49 10.04 -31.60
CA THR A 9 11.54 10.53 -30.22
C THR A 9 12.90 11.19 -29.96
N SER A 10 13.11 12.41 -30.44
CA SER A 10 14.23 13.24 -30.00
C SER A 10 13.82 14.03 -28.76
N HIS A 11 14.37 13.66 -27.63
CA HIS A 11 14.33 14.51 -26.44
C HIS A 11 15.13 15.78 -26.74
N PRO A 12 14.62 16.96 -26.45
CA PRO A 12 15.42 18.17 -26.56
C PRO A 12 16.56 18.15 -25.53
N PRO A 13 17.76 18.67 -25.85
CA PRO A 13 18.88 18.75 -24.91
C PRO A 13 18.49 19.59 -23.69
N GLN A 14 18.96 19.21 -22.50
CA GLN A 14 18.64 19.79 -21.18
C GLN A 14 19.08 21.26 -20.97
N HIS A 15 19.56 21.94 -21.99
CA HIS A 15 20.04 23.33 -21.90
C HIS A 15 19.35 24.23 -22.91
N GLN A 16 18.10 24.66 -22.57
CA GLN A 16 17.56 25.94 -23.01
C GLN A 16 16.20 26.15 -22.30
N LYS A 17 16.22 26.71 -21.07
CA LYS A 17 15.09 27.47 -20.54
C LYS A 17 15.10 28.85 -21.22
N ALA A 18 14.97 28.88 -22.55
CA ALA A 18 14.50 30.08 -23.23
C ALA A 18 13.05 30.30 -22.73
N GLU A 19 12.68 31.53 -22.41
CA GLU A 19 11.32 31.92 -22.06
C GLU A 19 10.37 31.38 -23.13
N MET A 20 9.69 30.27 -22.83
CA MET A 20 8.68 29.72 -23.71
C MET A 20 7.40 30.52 -23.46
N PRO A 21 6.91 31.33 -24.38
CA PRO A 21 5.84 32.29 -24.13
C PRO A 21 4.46 31.67 -23.82
N PHE A 22 4.38 30.35 -23.70
CA PHE A 22 3.14 29.60 -23.50
C PHE A 22 3.18 28.70 -22.27
N ILE A 23 4.15 28.94 -21.40
CA ILE A 23 4.37 28.15 -20.17
C ILE A 23 4.30 29.10 -18.98
N PHE A 24 3.39 28.83 -18.10
CA PHE A 24 3.05 29.67 -16.97
C PHE A 24 3.33 28.95 -15.68
N LYS A 25 4.15 29.56 -14.84
CA LYS A 25 4.43 29.07 -13.51
C LYS A 25 3.19 29.21 -12.61
N ASP A 26 2.87 28.17 -11.86
CA ASP A 26 1.79 28.17 -10.86
C ASP A 26 2.40 28.12 -9.46
N PRO A 27 2.35 29.22 -8.69
CA PRO A 27 2.95 29.29 -7.37
C PRO A 27 2.25 28.42 -6.32
N SER A 28 1.07 27.88 -6.62
CA SER A 28 0.35 26.97 -5.72
C SER A 28 0.90 25.55 -5.76
N VAL A 29 1.80 25.23 -6.69
CA VAL A 29 2.43 23.92 -6.84
C VAL A 29 3.74 23.87 -6.07
N ASN A 30 3.83 22.98 -5.09
CA ASN A 30 5.03 22.82 -4.27
C ASN A 30 6.12 22.03 -5.02
N THR A 31 7.13 22.75 -5.52
CA THR A 31 8.27 22.14 -6.24
C THR A 31 9.20 21.29 -5.36
N ASP A 32 9.06 21.32 -4.02
CA ASP A 32 9.73 20.35 -3.16
C ASP A 32 9.24 18.93 -3.44
N TYR A 33 7.97 18.76 -3.81
CA TYR A 33 7.33 17.47 -4.03
C TYR A 33 7.14 17.12 -5.49
N PHE A 34 6.92 18.14 -6.35
CA PHE A 34 6.63 17.94 -7.77
C PHE A 34 7.79 18.33 -8.65
N THR A 35 7.92 17.63 -9.77
CA THR A 35 9.00 17.87 -10.74
C THR A 35 8.88 19.22 -11.42
N ASP A 36 7.64 19.71 -11.54
CA ASP A 36 7.32 20.89 -12.34
C ASP A 36 6.10 21.63 -11.76
N ASP A 37 6.14 22.95 -11.87
CA ASP A 37 5.07 23.87 -11.47
C ASP A 37 4.51 24.67 -12.67
N HIS A 38 4.77 24.21 -13.90
CA HIS A 38 4.38 24.94 -15.11
C HIS A 38 3.17 24.32 -15.79
N ALA A 39 2.29 25.19 -16.26
CA ALA A 39 1.13 24.87 -17.09
C ALA A 39 1.32 25.42 -18.50
N SER A 40 0.95 24.64 -19.53
CA SER A 40 0.97 25.08 -20.92
C SER A 40 -0.38 25.60 -21.37
N GLY A 41 -0.39 26.71 -22.13
CA GLY A 41 -1.62 27.31 -22.68
C GLY A 41 -1.55 28.83 -22.84
N GLY A 42 -2.50 29.55 -22.24
CA GLY A 42 -2.63 31.01 -22.25
C GLY A 42 -2.84 31.57 -20.83
N GLU A 43 -2.78 32.91 -20.73
CA GLU A 43 -2.89 33.63 -19.45
C GLU A 43 -4.31 33.67 -18.86
N GLY A 44 -5.34 33.41 -19.67
CA GLY A 44 -6.73 33.57 -19.28
C GLY A 44 -7.21 32.58 -18.23
N GLY A 45 -8.49 32.73 -17.87
CA GLY A 45 -9.21 31.83 -17.01
C GLY A 45 -8.95 32.02 -15.51
N GLN A 46 -9.86 31.47 -14.71
CA GLN A 46 -9.73 31.41 -13.27
C GLN A 46 -8.76 30.27 -12.91
N ALA A 47 -7.80 30.55 -12.04
CA ALA A 47 -6.87 29.53 -11.56
C ALA A 47 -7.59 28.42 -10.80
N PHE A 48 -7.13 27.19 -10.99
CA PHE A 48 -7.57 26.03 -10.22
C PHE A 48 -6.38 25.16 -9.83
N ASN A 49 -6.53 24.48 -8.69
CA ASN A 49 -5.58 23.50 -8.18
C ASN A 49 -6.37 22.34 -7.58
N HIS A 50 -6.17 21.14 -8.10
CA HIS A 50 -6.77 19.90 -7.59
C HIS A 50 -5.66 18.86 -7.35
N ILE A 51 -4.77 19.18 -6.41
CA ILE A 51 -3.66 18.33 -5.98
C ILE A 51 -4.03 17.65 -4.67
N LYS A 52 -3.89 16.31 -4.61
CA LYS A 52 -4.37 15.46 -3.53
C LYS A 52 -3.26 14.61 -2.87
N ILE A 53 -2.06 15.18 -2.81
CA ILE A 53 -0.89 14.50 -2.23
C ILE A 53 -1.05 14.25 -0.72
N ASN A 54 -1.68 15.17 0.01
CA ASN A 54 -1.89 15.05 1.45
C ASN A 54 -2.86 13.93 1.83
N GLU A 55 -3.74 13.56 0.89
CA GLU A 55 -4.67 12.43 1.01
C GLU A 55 -4.07 11.12 0.50
N GLY A 56 -2.82 11.14 0.02
CA GLY A 56 -2.19 9.99 -0.61
C GLY A 56 -2.89 9.55 -1.90
N ALA A 57 -3.58 10.47 -2.57
CA ALA A 57 -4.36 10.17 -3.76
C ALA A 57 -3.57 10.46 -5.06
N ILE A 58 -3.86 9.64 -6.06
CA ILE A 58 -3.25 9.75 -7.40
C ILE A 58 -4.33 9.77 -8.48
N LEU A 59 -3.96 10.26 -9.64
CA LEU A 59 -4.83 10.27 -10.82
C LEU A 59 -5.16 8.84 -11.27
N THR A 60 -6.46 8.53 -11.35
CA THR A 60 -6.96 7.21 -11.77
C THR A 60 -7.67 7.24 -13.12
N LYS A 61 -8.24 8.39 -13.46
CA LYS A 61 -8.93 8.57 -14.73
C LYS A 61 -8.88 10.03 -15.16
N ILE A 62 -8.77 10.24 -16.46
CA ILE A 62 -8.87 11.56 -17.12
C ILE A 62 -9.82 11.46 -18.30
N LYS A 63 -10.66 12.46 -18.47
CA LYS A 63 -11.49 12.65 -19.65
C LYS A 63 -11.38 14.08 -20.13
N ALA A 64 -11.26 14.27 -21.43
CA ALA A 64 -11.18 15.61 -22.02
C ALA A 64 -12.13 15.73 -23.20
N TRP A 65 -12.64 16.93 -23.41
CA TRP A 65 -13.53 17.31 -24.52
C TRP A 65 -12.86 18.40 -25.37
N LYS A 66 -12.75 18.16 -26.66
CA LYS A 66 -12.22 19.19 -27.56
C LYS A 66 -13.32 20.03 -28.15
N ARG A 67 -13.00 21.27 -28.44
CA ARG A 67 -13.82 22.22 -29.17
C ARG A 67 -12.95 22.88 -30.24
N ASP A 68 -13.16 22.45 -31.48
CA ASP A 68 -12.45 23.01 -32.64
C ASP A 68 -10.92 23.15 -32.41
N TRP A 69 -10.40 24.34 -32.18
CA TRP A 69 -8.97 24.63 -32.02
C TRP A 69 -8.45 24.58 -30.56
N ARG A 70 -9.28 24.21 -29.57
CA ARG A 70 -8.92 24.17 -28.13
C ARG A 70 -9.52 23.01 -27.40
N ILE A 71 -9.02 22.75 -26.22
CA ILE A 71 -9.66 21.84 -25.26
C ILE A 71 -10.74 22.61 -24.49
N GLY A 72 -11.98 22.13 -24.56
CA GLY A 72 -13.13 22.76 -23.92
C GLY A 72 -13.24 22.44 -22.44
N ALA A 73 -13.00 21.18 -22.07
CA ALA A 73 -13.06 20.75 -20.68
C ALA A 73 -12.13 19.57 -20.43
N ILE A 74 -11.71 19.44 -19.18
CA ILE A 74 -11.00 18.27 -18.66
C ILE A 74 -11.64 17.90 -17.33
N GLN A 75 -11.93 16.62 -17.16
CA GLN A 75 -12.35 16.04 -15.87
C GLN A 75 -11.33 14.98 -15.43
N VAL A 76 -10.93 15.07 -14.20
CA VAL A 76 -10.01 14.11 -13.55
C VAL A 76 -10.68 13.44 -12.37
N TRP A 77 -10.33 12.19 -12.11
CA TRP A 77 -10.75 11.42 -10.93
C TRP A 77 -9.53 10.95 -10.20
N MET A 78 -9.53 11.14 -8.88
CA MET A 78 -8.45 10.73 -8.01
C MET A 78 -8.80 9.41 -7.29
N SER A 79 -7.81 8.78 -6.71
CA SER A 79 -7.97 7.49 -6.05
C SER A 79 -8.72 7.55 -4.71
N ASP A 80 -8.86 8.73 -4.13
CA ASP A 80 -9.68 9.01 -2.93
C ASP A 80 -11.17 9.14 -3.23
N GLY A 81 -11.57 9.01 -4.52
CA GLY A 81 -12.93 9.19 -4.99
C GLY A 81 -13.27 10.63 -5.38
N SER A 82 -12.40 11.60 -5.07
CA SER A 82 -12.60 12.98 -5.51
C SER A 82 -12.46 13.13 -7.02
N ASN A 83 -13.13 14.12 -7.58
CA ASN A 83 -13.01 14.48 -8.98
C ASN A 83 -13.09 15.99 -9.17
N TYR A 84 -12.58 16.48 -10.29
CA TYR A 84 -12.61 17.89 -10.63
C TYR A 84 -12.86 18.06 -12.13
N LEU A 85 -13.79 18.94 -12.46
CA LEU A 85 -14.12 19.34 -13.84
C LEU A 85 -13.65 20.78 -14.06
N ALA A 86 -12.68 20.98 -14.94
CA ALA A 86 -12.24 22.28 -15.43
C ALA A 86 -12.88 22.55 -16.80
N GLY A 87 -13.25 23.80 -17.05
CA GLY A 87 -13.91 24.22 -18.29
C GLY A 87 -15.36 23.75 -18.42
N LYS A 88 -15.91 23.89 -19.62
CA LYS A 88 -17.28 23.45 -19.92
C LYS A 88 -17.29 22.36 -20.98
N PRO A 89 -17.78 21.15 -20.69
CA PRO A 89 -18.00 20.14 -21.70
C PRO A 89 -18.89 20.67 -22.82
N GLY A 90 -18.54 20.36 -24.06
CA GLY A 90 -19.30 20.75 -25.25
C GLY A 90 -19.63 19.54 -26.11
N GLY A 91 -20.45 19.74 -27.15
CA GLY A 91 -20.86 18.67 -28.09
C GLY A 91 -19.78 18.16 -29.03
N GLY A 92 -18.50 18.48 -28.78
CA GLY A 92 -17.37 18.01 -29.56
C GLY A 92 -16.91 16.59 -29.15
N GLU A 93 -15.88 16.13 -29.86
CA GLU A 93 -15.24 14.83 -29.58
C GLU A 93 -14.66 14.81 -28.15
N SER A 94 -14.82 13.69 -27.46
CA SER A 94 -14.20 13.45 -26.15
C SER A 94 -13.36 12.18 -26.17
N SER A 95 -12.33 12.17 -25.32
CA SER A 95 -11.45 11.01 -25.12
C SER A 95 -11.26 10.80 -23.63
N GLU A 96 -11.25 9.52 -23.21
CA GLU A 96 -11.13 9.10 -21.83
C GLU A 96 -10.00 8.08 -21.68
N PHE A 97 -9.30 8.14 -20.56
CA PHE A 97 -8.30 7.15 -20.17
C PHE A 97 -8.45 6.78 -18.69
N LYS A 98 -8.52 5.48 -18.42
CA LYS A 98 -8.52 4.91 -17.07
C LYS A 98 -7.21 4.15 -16.84
N PHE A 99 -6.47 4.56 -15.80
CA PHE A 99 -5.23 3.89 -15.39
C PHE A 99 -5.52 2.53 -14.78
N LYS A 100 -4.67 1.55 -15.07
CA LYS A 100 -4.66 0.25 -14.39
C LYS A 100 -3.87 0.35 -13.08
N LYS A 101 -4.09 -0.60 -12.17
CA LYS A 101 -3.32 -0.68 -10.91
C LYS A 101 -1.80 -0.71 -11.21
N GLY A 102 -1.04 0.17 -10.55
CA GLY A 102 0.41 0.29 -10.71
C GLY A 102 0.87 0.84 -12.08
N GLU A 103 -0.02 1.43 -12.86
CA GLU A 103 0.33 2.06 -14.14
C GLU A 103 0.74 3.51 -13.89
N THR A 104 1.90 3.89 -14.43
CA THR A 104 2.50 5.22 -14.27
C THR A 104 2.74 5.88 -15.62
N ILE A 105 2.85 7.21 -15.65
CA ILE A 105 3.16 7.98 -16.85
C ILE A 105 4.67 7.96 -17.10
N VAL A 106 5.11 7.57 -18.28
CA VAL A 106 6.54 7.54 -18.65
C VAL A 106 6.94 8.64 -19.64
N SER A 107 5.96 9.24 -20.29
CA SER A 107 6.17 10.40 -21.15
C SER A 107 4.90 11.24 -21.18
N LEU A 108 5.04 12.56 -21.14
CA LEU A 108 3.93 13.51 -21.04
C LEU A 108 4.20 14.70 -21.93
N ASN A 109 3.20 15.09 -22.72
CA ASN A 109 3.21 16.30 -23.51
C ASN A 109 1.94 17.12 -23.27
N VAL A 110 2.11 18.41 -23.09
CA VAL A 110 1.03 19.39 -23.00
C VAL A 110 1.33 20.49 -24.00
N GLN A 111 0.36 20.85 -24.84
CA GLN A 111 0.61 21.76 -25.95
C GLN A 111 -0.45 22.84 -26.02
N ALA A 112 0.02 24.09 -26.18
CA ALA A 112 -0.84 25.22 -26.45
C ALA A 112 -1.35 25.20 -27.89
N SER A 113 -2.46 25.90 -28.15
CA SER A 113 -3.06 26.13 -29.46
C SER A 113 -3.53 27.59 -29.60
N GLY A 114 -3.88 27.95 -30.80
CA GLY A 114 -4.43 29.26 -31.12
C GLY A 114 -3.62 30.00 -32.20
N PRO A 115 -4.14 31.12 -32.69
CA PRO A 115 -3.47 31.87 -33.73
C PRO A 115 -2.10 32.36 -33.27
N TYR A 116 -1.14 32.33 -34.15
CA TYR A 116 0.16 32.99 -33.96
C TYR A 116 -0.07 34.48 -33.82
N SER A 117 -0.30 34.95 -32.62
CA SER A 117 -0.43 36.36 -32.33
C SER A 117 0.36 36.69 -31.08
N SER A 118 0.91 37.88 -31.02
CA SER A 118 1.56 38.44 -29.83
C SER A 118 0.62 38.55 -28.60
N ILE A 119 -0.66 38.23 -28.77
CA ILE A 119 -1.67 38.32 -27.71
C ILE A 119 -1.80 36.95 -27.03
N LEU A 120 -1.04 36.71 -25.97
CA LEU A 120 -1.04 35.50 -25.18
C LEU A 120 -2.44 35.14 -24.58
N SER A 121 -3.27 36.15 -24.34
CA SER A 121 -4.66 36.00 -23.89
C SER A 121 -5.56 35.25 -24.86
N ARG A 122 -5.19 35.11 -26.13
CA ARG A 122 -5.93 34.31 -27.12
C ARG A 122 -5.49 32.87 -27.21
N ARG A 123 -4.40 32.49 -26.51
CA ARG A 123 -3.93 31.12 -26.46
C ARG A 123 -4.77 30.29 -25.47
N ARG A 124 -4.89 29.01 -25.75
CA ARG A 124 -5.58 28.03 -24.93
C ARG A 124 -4.81 26.72 -24.93
N LEU A 125 -5.20 25.82 -24.05
CA LEU A 125 -4.76 24.42 -24.13
C LEU A 125 -5.28 23.81 -25.46
N GLY A 126 -4.35 23.24 -26.25
CA GLY A 126 -4.63 22.60 -27.53
C GLY A 126 -4.56 21.08 -27.54
N ALA A 127 -3.62 20.52 -26.84
CA ALA A 127 -3.47 19.07 -26.77
C ALA A 127 -2.87 18.60 -25.45
N ILE A 128 -3.21 17.36 -25.10
CA ILE A 128 -2.54 16.56 -24.09
C ILE A 128 -2.26 15.19 -24.69
N TRP A 129 -1.09 14.67 -24.42
CA TRP A 129 -0.73 13.31 -24.75
C TRP A 129 0.20 12.73 -23.69
N PHE A 130 0.04 11.44 -23.38
CA PHE A 130 0.98 10.72 -22.55
C PHE A 130 1.10 9.23 -22.97
N LYS A 131 2.22 8.64 -22.58
CA LYS A 131 2.49 7.21 -22.66
C LYS A 131 2.70 6.68 -21.24
N THR A 132 2.27 5.43 -21.00
CA THR A 132 2.35 4.79 -19.68
C THR A 132 3.34 3.63 -19.63
N SER A 133 3.70 3.20 -18.41
CA SER A 133 4.57 2.06 -18.12
C SER A 133 4.01 0.71 -18.60
N LYS A 134 2.73 0.65 -18.97
CA LYS A 134 2.07 -0.53 -19.56
C LYS A 134 1.95 -0.45 -21.08
N ASP A 135 2.81 0.34 -21.71
CA ASP A 135 2.88 0.58 -23.15
C ASP A 135 1.56 1.04 -23.78
N ARG A 136 0.75 1.73 -23.00
CA ARG A 136 -0.50 2.35 -23.43
C ARG A 136 -0.27 3.84 -23.64
N SER A 137 -0.92 4.43 -24.61
CA SER A 137 -0.92 5.88 -24.81
C SER A 137 -2.34 6.42 -24.90
N TRP A 138 -2.47 7.67 -24.53
CA TRP A 138 -3.70 8.44 -24.63
C TRP A 138 -3.39 9.85 -25.08
N GLY A 139 -4.32 10.43 -25.81
CA GLY A 139 -4.20 11.83 -26.20
C GLY A 139 -5.51 12.39 -26.71
N ILE A 140 -5.59 13.71 -26.67
CA ILE A 140 -6.62 14.52 -27.29
C ILE A 140 -5.95 15.72 -27.94
N PHE A 141 -6.31 15.98 -29.19
CA PHE A 141 -5.66 16.96 -30.03
C PHE A 141 -6.71 17.85 -30.68
N SER A 142 -6.62 19.14 -30.48
CA SER A 142 -7.41 20.14 -31.21
C SER A 142 -6.80 20.46 -32.57
N ARG A 143 -7.45 21.31 -33.34
CA ARG A 143 -6.88 21.87 -34.56
C ARG A 143 -5.91 23.02 -34.24
N ASN A 144 -5.07 23.40 -35.18
CA ASN A 144 -4.17 24.57 -35.11
C ASN A 144 -3.15 24.50 -33.95
N LEU A 145 -2.59 23.32 -33.72
CA LEU A 145 -1.47 23.14 -32.79
C LEU A 145 -0.23 23.82 -33.36
N THR A 146 0.50 24.52 -32.50
CA THR A 146 1.75 25.19 -32.87
C THR A 146 2.94 24.42 -32.32
N ALA A 147 3.99 24.27 -33.13
CA ALA A 147 5.18 23.51 -32.74
C ALA A 147 5.89 24.14 -31.51
N ASP A 148 5.91 25.45 -31.44
CA ASP A 148 6.46 26.26 -30.35
C ASP A 148 5.65 26.18 -29.05
N GLY A 149 4.40 25.72 -29.12
CA GLY A 149 3.53 25.49 -27.95
C GLY A 149 3.71 24.15 -27.28
N ARG A 150 4.63 23.30 -27.73
CA ARG A 150 4.90 21.99 -27.13
C ARG A 150 5.68 22.12 -25.85
N TYR A 151 5.18 21.47 -24.81
CA TYR A 151 5.84 21.37 -23.53
C TYR A 151 5.90 19.91 -23.07
N TRP A 152 7.09 19.49 -22.64
CA TRP A 152 7.35 18.14 -22.15
C TRP A 152 7.74 18.21 -20.67
N PRO A 153 6.77 18.14 -19.74
CA PRO A 153 7.07 18.12 -18.32
C PRO A 153 7.91 16.90 -17.95
N GLU A 154 8.78 17.07 -16.97
CA GLU A 154 9.48 15.95 -16.38
C GLU A 154 8.50 15.09 -15.57
N VAL A 155 8.43 13.78 -15.85
CA VAL A 155 7.43 12.89 -15.24
C VAL A 155 7.85 12.31 -13.89
N GLY A 156 9.10 12.49 -13.47
CA GLY A 156 9.61 12.06 -12.17
C GLY A 156 9.40 10.57 -11.88
N SER A 157 8.62 10.26 -10.85
CA SER A 157 8.22 8.89 -10.52
C SER A 157 7.17 8.30 -11.48
N GLY A 158 6.62 9.11 -12.37
CA GLY A 158 5.50 8.75 -13.23
C GLY A 158 4.13 8.82 -12.54
N VAL A 159 4.09 9.17 -11.25
CA VAL A 159 2.85 9.28 -10.48
C VAL A 159 2.32 10.70 -10.53
N CYS A 160 1.08 10.85 -10.97
CA CYS A 160 0.38 12.14 -10.96
C CYS A 160 -0.49 12.26 -9.72
N CYS A 161 -0.20 13.24 -8.86
CA CYS A 161 -0.93 13.50 -7.63
C CYS A 161 -2.01 14.59 -7.79
N GLY A 162 -2.25 15.05 -9.01
CA GLY A 162 -3.28 16.03 -9.31
C GLY A 162 -2.97 16.89 -10.53
N VAL A 163 -3.81 17.90 -10.73
CA VAL A 163 -3.73 18.81 -11.86
C VAL A 163 -3.95 20.25 -11.41
N PHE A 164 -3.44 21.19 -12.19
CA PHE A 164 -3.56 22.61 -11.93
C PHE A 164 -3.64 23.42 -13.24
N GLY A 165 -4.01 24.67 -13.16
CA GLY A 165 -4.05 25.53 -14.34
C GLY A 165 -5.01 26.68 -14.24
N GLY A 166 -5.62 27.04 -15.38
CA GLY A 166 -6.63 28.08 -15.49
C GLY A 166 -7.72 27.70 -16.49
N SER A 167 -8.97 27.98 -16.16
CA SER A 167 -10.11 27.70 -17.02
C SER A 167 -11.25 28.69 -16.84
N GLY A 168 -12.07 28.83 -17.88
CA GLY A 168 -13.33 29.53 -17.91
C GLY A 168 -14.33 28.70 -18.71
N ASP A 169 -14.75 29.17 -19.89
CA ASP A 169 -15.56 28.38 -20.83
C ASP A 169 -14.75 27.27 -21.54
N ALA A 170 -13.43 27.35 -21.48
CA ALA A 170 -12.50 26.37 -22.01
C ALA A 170 -11.29 26.29 -21.08
N ILE A 171 -10.36 25.39 -21.39
CA ILE A 171 -9.10 25.29 -20.67
C ILE A 171 -8.12 26.31 -21.23
N ASP A 172 -7.76 27.28 -20.42
CA ASP A 172 -6.78 28.30 -20.77
C ASP A 172 -5.36 27.75 -20.70
N ARG A 173 -4.99 27.15 -19.55
CA ARG A 173 -3.71 26.46 -19.33
C ARG A 173 -3.89 25.25 -18.45
N PHE A 174 -2.98 24.27 -18.58
CA PHE A 174 -3.08 23.00 -17.84
C PHE A 174 -1.69 22.44 -17.53
N GLY A 175 -1.55 21.92 -16.32
CA GLY A 175 -0.37 21.23 -15.83
C GLY A 175 -0.72 20.00 -14.99
N PHE A 176 0.24 19.09 -14.88
CA PHE A 176 0.15 17.88 -14.08
C PHE A 176 1.12 17.97 -12.90
N ALA A 177 0.64 17.73 -11.69
CA ALA A 177 1.47 17.62 -10.49
C ALA A 177 2.13 16.24 -10.45
N MET A 178 3.26 16.10 -11.16
CA MET A 178 4.02 14.86 -11.25
C MET A 178 4.96 14.72 -10.05
N LEU A 179 4.80 13.65 -9.28
CA LEU A 179 5.60 13.39 -8.09
C LEU A 179 7.08 13.16 -8.46
N ARG A 180 7.99 13.81 -7.75
CA ARG A 180 9.44 13.58 -7.88
C ARG A 180 9.79 12.10 -7.66
N PRO A 181 10.94 11.64 -8.15
CA PRO A 181 11.40 10.27 -7.90
C PRO A 181 11.47 10.00 -6.38
N VAL A 182 10.86 8.88 -5.97
CA VAL A 182 10.83 8.42 -4.58
C VAL A 182 12.11 7.62 -4.30
N GLU A 183 12.75 7.91 -3.17
CA GLU A 183 13.92 7.19 -2.67
C GLU A 183 13.50 6.04 -1.75
N SER A 184 12.59 6.32 -0.82
CA SER A 184 12.07 5.32 0.12
C SER A 184 10.65 5.65 0.57
N SER A 185 9.93 4.65 1.02
CA SER A 185 8.63 4.80 1.62
C SER A 185 8.51 3.97 2.89
N MET A 186 7.91 4.54 3.93
CA MET A 186 7.80 3.95 5.25
C MET A 186 6.42 4.19 5.84
N LEU A 187 5.81 3.14 6.37
CA LEU A 187 4.61 3.21 7.21
C LEU A 187 5.06 3.10 8.68
N SER A 188 4.73 4.09 9.47
CA SER A 188 5.14 4.20 10.86
C SER A 188 4.02 4.76 11.75
N GLU A 189 4.31 4.97 13.05
CA GLU A 189 3.36 5.50 14.03
C GLU A 189 2.05 4.67 14.09
N ILE A 190 2.18 3.36 13.89
CA ILE A 190 1.02 2.46 13.83
C ILE A 190 0.39 2.33 15.21
N LYS A 191 -0.93 2.49 15.24
CA LYS A 191 -1.80 2.28 16.40
C LYS A 191 -2.91 1.30 16.03
N TYR A 192 -3.27 0.45 16.97
CA TYR A 192 -4.35 -0.53 16.83
C TYR A 192 -5.51 -0.14 17.76
N PRO A 193 -6.45 0.69 17.30
CA PRO A 193 -7.47 1.29 18.19
C PRO A 193 -8.46 0.27 18.75
N GLN A 194 -8.58 -0.90 18.14
CA GLN A 194 -9.53 -1.95 18.54
C GLN A 194 -8.84 -3.16 19.22
N LEU A 195 -7.55 -3.06 19.56
CA LEU A 195 -6.81 -4.20 20.13
C LEU A 195 -7.26 -4.59 21.56
N ASN A 196 -8.00 -3.72 22.24
CA ASN A 196 -8.50 -3.95 23.59
C ASN A 196 -9.85 -4.69 23.63
N ILE A 197 -10.35 -5.21 22.50
CA ILE A 197 -11.56 -6.01 22.44
C ILE A 197 -11.22 -7.40 22.96
N GLU A 198 -12.04 -7.93 23.87
CA GLU A 198 -11.89 -9.28 24.42
C GLU A 198 -11.74 -10.31 23.29
N ILE A 199 -10.77 -11.22 23.45
CA ILE A 199 -10.54 -12.30 22.52
C ILE A 199 -11.73 -13.26 22.58
N VAL A 200 -12.59 -13.21 21.58
CA VAL A 200 -13.84 -13.97 21.58
C VAL A 200 -13.65 -15.42 21.14
N ALA A 201 -12.56 -15.76 20.44
CA ALA A 201 -12.34 -17.12 19.97
C ALA A 201 -10.87 -17.40 19.68
N THR A 202 -10.19 -18.07 20.59
CA THR A 202 -8.92 -18.74 20.32
C THR A 202 -9.20 -20.15 19.82
N ARG A 203 -8.50 -20.61 18.79
CA ARG A 203 -8.58 -21.99 18.33
C ARG A 203 -7.51 -22.82 19.03
N PRO A 204 -7.87 -23.64 20.06
CA PRO A 204 -6.91 -24.52 20.70
C PRO A 204 -6.48 -25.62 19.74
N THR A 205 -5.18 -25.88 19.66
CA THR A 205 -4.62 -27.01 18.95
C THR A 205 -3.79 -27.83 19.94
N THR A 206 -4.19 -29.04 20.22
CA THR A 206 -3.35 -29.97 21.01
C THR A 206 -2.10 -30.29 20.19
N VAL A 207 -0.95 -29.93 20.73
CA VAL A 207 0.34 -30.09 20.05
C VAL A 207 1.17 -31.24 20.56
N ALA A 208 0.90 -31.70 21.79
CA ALA A 208 1.53 -32.88 22.35
C ALA A 208 0.61 -33.50 23.40
N HIS A 209 0.66 -34.80 23.48
CA HIS A 209 0.10 -35.56 24.61
C HIS A 209 1.10 -36.68 24.93
N GLN A 210 1.29 -36.95 26.21
CA GLN A 210 2.17 -38.01 26.67
C GLN A 210 1.67 -38.57 27.98
N ILE A 211 1.76 -39.90 28.11
CA ILE A 211 1.41 -40.61 29.32
C ILE A 211 2.69 -40.85 30.11
N PHE A 212 2.64 -40.54 31.39
CA PHE A 212 3.73 -40.80 32.33
C PHE A 212 3.22 -41.72 33.44
N CYS A 213 4.04 -42.66 33.84
CA CYS A 213 3.75 -43.65 34.85
C CYS A 213 4.82 -43.54 35.94
N ASN A 214 4.42 -43.28 37.18
CA ASN A 214 5.29 -43.21 38.32
C ASN A 214 5.09 -44.47 39.18
N GLY A 215 5.98 -45.45 39.02
CA GLY A 215 5.96 -46.69 39.84
C GLY A 215 6.68 -46.58 41.17
N SER A 216 7.19 -45.41 41.56
CA SER A 216 7.94 -45.19 42.78
C SER A 216 7.05 -44.77 43.96
N GLU A 217 7.60 -44.90 45.19
CA GLU A 217 6.98 -44.45 46.42
C GLU A 217 6.96 -42.94 46.64
N THR A 218 7.63 -42.18 45.79
CA THR A 218 7.74 -40.70 45.89
C THR A 218 7.22 -40.00 44.66
N GLU A 219 6.74 -38.76 44.83
CA GLU A 219 6.37 -37.92 43.70
C GLU A 219 7.57 -37.73 42.74
N GLN A 220 7.34 -37.93 41.46
CA GLN A 220 8.34 -37.71 40.42
C GLN A 220 7.92 -36.54 39.50
N THR A 221 8.91 -35.86 38.96
CA THR A 221 8.70 -34.80 37.95
C THR A 221 9.10 -35.33 36.58
N PHE A 222 8.15 -35.36 35.68
CA PHE A 222 8.37 -35.66 34.26
C PHE A 222 8.33 -34.37 33.45
N THR A 223 9.00 -34.35 32.31
CA THR A 223 8.99 -33.18 31.43
C THR A 223 8.25 -33.48 30.13
N LEU A 224 7.16 -32.75 29.89
CA LEU A 224 6.50 -32.77 28.61
C LEU A 224 7.15 -31.70 27.70
N SER A 225 7.96 -32.11 26.74
CA SER A 225 8.67 -31.22 25.84
C SER A 225 8.42 -31.56 24.38
N GLY A 226 8.60 -30.59 23.53
CA GLY A 226 8.47 -30.76 22.11
C GLY A 226 8.76 -29.47 21.34
N SER A 227 8.69 -29.56 20.04
CA SER A 227 8.79 -28.40 19.16
C SER A 227 7.91 -28.60 17.93
N ARG A 228 7.41 -27.47 17.40
CA ARG A 228 6.64 -27.45 16.17
C ARG A 228 7.01 -26.22 15.35
N SER A 229 7.18 -26.39 14.05
CA SER A 229 7.32 -25.28 13.12
C SER A 229 5.95 -24.71 12.77
N VAL A 230 5.79 -23.41 12.94
CA VAL A 230 4.57 -22.66 12.61
C VAL A 230 4.91 -21.60 11.58
N THR A 231 4.16 -21.58 10.49
CA THR A 231 4.29 -20.53 9.47
C THR A 231 3.41 -19.35 9.88
N ILE A 232 4.05 -18.21 10.11
CA ILE A 232 3.39 -16.97 10.52
C ILE A 232 3.38 -16.03 9.31
N LYS A 233 2.19 -15.65 8.86
CA LYS A 233 2.00 -14.64 7.84
C LYS A 233 1.57 -13.34 8.51
N ARG A 234 2.24 -12.23 8.16
CA ARG A 234 1.93 -10.89 8.65
C ARG A 234 1.74 -9.96 7.46
N GLU A 235 0.68 -9.14 7.49
CA GLU A 235 0.35 -8.23 6.41
C GLU A 235 -0.30 -6.95 6.95
N TRP A 236 0.22 -5.79 6.53
CA TRP A 236 -0.44 -4.50 6.73
C TRP A 236 -1.06 -4.06 5.40
N SER A 237 -2.39 -4.05 5.29
CA SER A 237 -3.06 -3.60 4.07
C SER A 237 -2.81 -2.10 3.85
N LEU A 238 -2.47 -1.72 2.63
CA LEU A 238 -2.27 -0.32 2.25
C LEU A 238 -3.57 0.22 1.67
N SER A 239 -4.12 1.29 2.24
CA SER A 239 -5.43 1.84 1.86
C SER A 239 -5.36 2.85 0.71
N THR A 240 -4.21 3.51 0.49
CA THR A 240 -4.08 4.53 -0.56
C THR A 240 -3.34 3.99 -1.77
N GLN A 241 -3.74 4.42 -2.97
CA GLN A 241 -3.05 3.98 -4.18
C GLN A 241 -1.62 4.51 -4.27
N LEU A 242 -1.34 5.68 -3.70
CA LEU A 242 0.01 6.22 -3.64
C LEU A 242 0.93 5.29 -2.82
N SER A 243 0.49 4.83 -1.65
CA SER A 243 1.27 3.89 -0.83
C SER A 243 1.47 2.53 -1.50
N MET A 244 0.50 2.07 -2.29
CA MET A 244 0.60 0.81 -3.03
C MET A 244 1.50 0.87 -4.27
N THR A 245 1.90 2.05 -4.69
CA THR A 245 2.73 2.25 -5.91
C THR A 245 4.20 1.99 -5.65
N PHE A 246 4.67 2.21 -4.41
CA PHE A 246 6.08 2.08 -4.03
C PHE A 246 6.27 0.92 -3.05
N SER A 247 7.45 0.27 -3.13
CA SER A 247 7.85 -0.72 -2.13
C SER A 247 7.96 -0.05 -0.77
N MET A 248 7.18 -0.52 0.21
CA MET A 248 7.06 0.12 1.52
C MET A 248 7.63 -0.78 2.61
N GLN A 249 8.36 -0.18 3.55
CA GLN A 249 8.71 -0.79 4.83
C GLN A 249 7.70 -0.36 5.90
N VAL A 250 7.50 -1.19 6.89
CA VAL A 250 6.60 -0.93 8.02
C VAL A 250 7.39 -0.94 9.31
N THR A 251 7.32 0.14 10.06
CA THR A 251 7.89 0.22 11.42
C THR A 251 6.75 0.17 12.41
N ALA A 252 6.57 -0.98 13.07
CA ALA A 252 5.45 -1.25 13.96
C ALA A 252 5.83 -2.24 15.06
N GLY A 253 5.11 -2.18 16.18
CA GLY A 253 4.98 -3.32 17.08
C GLY A 253 3.93 -4.29 16.52
N ILE A 254 4.15 -5.57 16.71
CA ILE A 254 3.21 -6.62 16.29
C ILE A 254 2.21 -6.87 17.43
N PRO A 255 0.89 -6.91 17.17
CA PRO A 255 -0.08 -7.34 18.15
C PRO A 255 0.18 -8.79 18.58
N GLU A 256 0.25 -9.03 19.87
CA GLU A 256 0.55 -10.33 20.45
C GLU A 256 -0.48 -10.70 21.52
N VAL A 257 -0.80 -11.98 21.66
CA VAL A 257 -1.61 -12.48 22.74
C VAL A 257 -0.73 -12.76 23.93
N ALA A 258 -1.02 -12.17 25.08
CA ALA A 258 -0.36 -12.45 26.34
C ALA A 258 -1.28 -13.25 27.26
N SER A 259 -0.72 -14.29 27.91
CA SER A 259 -1.42 -15.02 28.98
C SER A 259 -1.35 -14.22 30.27
N VAL A 260 -2.48 -13.98 30.90
CA VAL A 260 -2.60 -13.38 32.24
C VAL A 260 -3.33 -14.34 33.16
N THR A 261 -3.20 -14.15 34.46
CA THR A 261 -3.71 -15.07 35.49
C THR A 261 -5.22 -15.35 35.38
N SER A 262 -5.99 -14.47 34.76
CA SER A 262 -7.44 -14.57 34.60
C SER A 262 -7.90 -14.80 33.14
N GLY A 263 -6.96 -15.03 32.19
CA GLY A 263 -7.28 -15.21 30.78
C GLY A 263 -6.18 -14.72 29.83
N PHE A 264 -6.57 -14.28 28.66
CA PHE A 264 -5.68 -13.74 27.65
C PHE A 264 -5.92 -12.24 27.47
N SER A 265 -4.86 -11.49 27.22
CA SER A 265 -4.92 -10.09 26.85
C SER A 265 -4.10 -9.84 25.59
N TRP A 266 -4.43 -8.79 24.87
CA TRP A 266 -3.63 -8.31 23.76
C TRP A 266 -2.55 -7.35 24.25
N THR A 267 -1.36 -7.51 23.74
CA THR A 267 -0.24 -6.59 23.91
C THR A 267 0.32 -6.20 22.54
N VAL A 268 1.07 -5.14 22.50
CA VAL A 268 1.83 -4.75 21.30
C VAL A 268 3.30 -4.97 21.62
N GLY A 269 3.95 -5.83 20.85
CA GLY A 269 5.37 -6.12 20.99
C GLY A 269 6.26 -4.90 20.68
N SER A 270 7.56 -5.06 20.83
CA SER A 270 8.53 -4.01 20.52
C SER A 270 8.44 -3.59 19.05
N THR A 271 8.59 -2.27 18.82
CA THR A 271 8.61 -1.73 17.47
C THR A 271 9.85 -2.18 16.71
N SER A 272 9.65 -2.74 15.54
CA SER A 272 10.71 -3.16 14.61
C SER A 272 10.30 -2.89 13.16
N THR A 273 11.23 -3.03 12.23
CA THR A 273 10.96 -2.81 10.81
C THR A 273 10.64 -4.13 10.12
N HIS A 274 9.55 -4.13 9.35
CA HIS A 274 9.02 -5.28 8.64
C HIS A 274 8.77 -4.94 7.17
N ALA A 275 8.68 -5.96 6.32
CA ALA A 275 8.04 -5.82 5.01
C ALA A 275 6.51 -5.68 5.20
N VAL A 276 5.84 -5.00 4.26
CA VAL A 276 4.36 -4.84 4.27
C VAL A 276 3.63 -6.19 4.35
N SER A 277 4.20 -7.20 3.72
CA SER A 277 3.75 -8.59 3.83
C SER A 277 4.97 -9.48 3.96
N ASN A 278 5.02 -10.27 5.01
CA ASN A 278 6.06 -11.28 5.19
C ASN A 278 5.47 -12.61 5.64
N THR A 279 6.22 -13.65 5.38
CA THR A 279 5.90 -15.00 5.83
C THR A 279 7.17 -15.55 6.44
N GLU A 280 7.10 -15.89 7.72
CA GLU A 280 8.21 -16.42 8.49
C GLU A 280 7.82 -17.79 9.05
N THR A 281 8.79 -18.69 9.15
CA THR A 281 8.60 -19.95 9.84
C THR A 281 9.36 -19.87 11.16
N GLU A 282 8.61 -19.91 12.25
CA GLU A 282 9.16 -19.94 13.60
C GLU A 282 9.05 -21.35 14.17
N THR A 283 10.11 -21.82 14.82
CA THR A 283 10.03 -23.06 15.61
C THR A 283 9.66 -22.69 17.03
N GLN A 284 8.49 -23.11 17.44
CA GLN A 284 8.01 -22.98 18.81
C GLN A 284 8.38 -24.23 19.58
N SER A 285 9.10 -24.07 20.66
CA SER A 285 9.46 -25.16 21.56
C SER A 285 8.85 -24.95 22.95
N TRP A 286 8.54 -26.04 23.61
CA TRP A 286 7.99 -26.03 24.95
C TRP A 286 8.66 -27.07 25.80
N SER A 287 8.65 -26.81 27.12
CA SER A 287 9.16 -27.72 28.13
C SER A 287 8.43 -27.43 29.45
N TRP A 288 7.54 -28.34 29.84
CA TRP A 288 6.75 -28.20 31.06
C TRP A 288 7.03 -29.34 32.03
N PRO A 289 7.45 -29.06 33.26
CA PRO A 289 7.56 -30.04 34.31
C PRO A 289 6.16 -30.43 34.80
N LEU A 290 5.88 -31.71 34.81
CA LEU A 290 4.62 -32.29 35.26
C LEU A 290 4.90 -33.14 36.51
N LYS A 291 4.17 -32.92 37.60
CA LYS A 291 4.25 -33.73 38.83
C LYS A 291 3.36 -34.94 38.68
N CYS A 292 3.92 -36.10 38.93
CA CYS A 292 3.23 -37.35 38.92
C CYS A 292 3.28 -37.96 40.34
N PRO A 293 2.14 -38.10 41.04
CA PRO A 293 2.11 -38.71 42.36
C PRO A 293 2.63 -40.14 42.35
N PRO A 294 2.99 -40.69 43.55
CA PRO A 294 3.39 -42.10 43.67
C PRO A 294 2.34 -43.03 43.08
N HIS A 295 2.79 -44.13 42.51
CA HIS A 295 1.96 -45.21 41.93
C HIS A 295 0.84 -44.72 40.99
N THR A 296 1.03 -43.59 40.31
CA THR A 296 0.01 -42.97 39.50
C THR A 296 0.45 -42.86 38.04
N LYS A 297 -0.51 -43.07 37.15
CA LYS A 297 -0.41 -42.82 35.71
C LYS A 297 -1.09 -41.49 35.40
N ILE A 298 -0.39 -40.59 34.72
CA ILE A 298 -0.95 -39.28 34.31
C ILE A 298 -0.86 -39.10 32.80
N LEU A 299 -1.82 -38.37 32.23
CA LEU A 299 -1.79 -37.84 30.89
C LEU A 299 -1.45 -36.35 30.96
N GLY A 300 -0.33 -35.96 30.36
CA GLY A 300 0.01 -34.57 30.11
C GLY A 300 -0.43 -34.16 28.68
N GLU A 301 -1.22 -33.13 28.59
CA GLU A 301 -1.65 -32.56 27.28
C GLU A 301 -1.19 -31.12 27.17
N ALA A 302 -0.41 -30.83 26.14
CA ALA A 302 -0.02 -29.47 25.78
C ALA A 302 -0.93 -28.96 24.67
N THR A 303 -1.57 -27.82 24.92
CA THR A 303 -2.43 -27.13 23.96
C THR A 303 -1.84 -25.78 23.67
N MET A 304 -1.61 -25.48 22.38
CA MET A 304 -1.24 -24.15 21.90
C MET A 304 -2.45 -23.46 21.32
N TYR A 305 -2.50 -22.15 21.53
CA TYR A 305 -3.54 -21.30 20.97
C TYR A 305 -2.93 -20.51 19.83
N ALA A 306 -3.53 -20.62 18.66
CA ALA A 306 -3.18 -19.88 17.47
C ALA A 306 -4.41 -19.13 16.99
N ASP A 307 -4.28 -17.83 16.79
CA ASP A 307 -5.35 -17.00 16.31
C ASP A 307 -4.93 -16.22 15.07
N ASP A 308 -5.85 -16.16 14.11
CA ASP A 308 -5.78 -15.20 13.04
C ASP A 308 -6.29 -13.86 13.56
N ILE A 309 -5.43 -12.85 13.48
CA ILE A 309 -5.77 -11.48 13.86
C ILE A 309 -6.10 -10.71 12.61
N ASP A 310 -7.27 -10.06 12.62
CA ASP A 310 -7.70 -9.10 11.63
C ASP A 310 -8.12 -7.84 12.37
N THR A 311 -7.18 -6.89 12.55
CA THR A 311 -7.42 -5.69 13.34
C THR A 311 -7.16 -4.40 12.56
N PRO A 312 -8.06 -3.41 12.63
CA PRO A 312 -7.82 -2.10 12.03
C PRO A 312 -6.58 -1.43 12.64
N TYR A 313 -5.85 -0.72 11.81
CA TYR A 313 -4.78 0.15 12.26
C TYR A 313 -4.90 1.55 11.66
N GLU A 314 -4.32 2.52 12.36
CA GLU A 314 -4.05 3.86 11.88
C GLU A 314 -2.53 4.09 11.91
N GLY A 315 -2.02 4.80 10.91
CA GLY A 315 -0.58 5.04 10.80
C GLY A 315 -0.26 6.25 9.95
N VAL A 316 1.02 6.52 9.79
CA VAL A 316 1.55 7.60 8.97
C VAL A 316 2.47 7.01 7.91
N VAL A 317 2.20 7.34 6.65
CA VAL A 317 3.12 7.07 5.55
C VAL A 317 4.03 8.26 5.36
N GLU A 318 5.33 8.02 5.33
CA GLU A 318 6.35 8.97 4.92
C GLU A 318 6.95 8.53 3.58
N LEU A 319 6.94 9.43 2.60
CA LEU A 319 7.65 9.27 1.34
C LEU A 319 8.85 10.21 1.33
N ARG A 320 10.04 9.65 1.21
CA ARG A 320 11.28 10.40 1.01
C ARG A 320 11.60 10.45 -0.48
N LEU A 321 11.85 11.66 -0.97
CA LEU A 321 12.14 11.94 -2.36
C LEU A 321 13.64 12.03 -2.60
N LYS A 322 14.10 11.71 -3.81
CA LYS A 322 15.52 11.75 -4.17
C LYS A 322 16.16 13.15 -4.07
N ASN A 323 15.38 14.21 -3.98
CA ASN A 323 15.88 15.56 -3.69
C ASN A 323 16.11 15.84 -2.20
N GLY A 324 15.97 14.82 -1.33
CA GLY A 324 16.14 14.92 0.12
C GLY A 324 14.92 15.48 0.88
N LYS A 325 13.84 15.83 0.18
CA LYS A 325 12.59 16.27 0.81
C LYS A 325 11.71 15.05 1.14
N SER A 326 10.84 15.21 2.12
CA SER A 326 9.84 14.21 2.46
C SER A 326 8.48 14.85 2.73
N PHE A 327 7.44 14.06 2.59
CA PHE A 327 6.11 14.43 3.03
C PHE A 327 5.42 13.26 3.73
N LYS A 328 4.47 13.59 4.60
CA LYS A 328 3.75 12.62 5.43
C LYS A 328 2.25 12.76 5.23
N TYR A 329 1.55 11.64 5.26
CA TYR A 329 0.09 11.63 5.28
C TYR A 329 -0.43 10.46 6.12
N LYS A 330 -1.63 10.64 6.69
CA LYS A 330 -2.28 9.63 7.54
C LYS A 330 -2.93 8.55 6.67
N VAL A 331 -2.85 7.32 7.15
CA VAL A 331 -3.51 6.17 6.52
C VAL A 331 -4.24 5.34 7.56
N LYS A 332 -5.24 4.60 7.09
CA LYS A 332 -5.92 3.55 7.85
C LYS A 332 -5.82 2.26 7.04
N GLY A 333 -5.76 1.13 7.73
CA GLY A 333 -5.69 -0.16 7.08
C GLY A 333 -6.08 -1.26 8.04
N VAL A 334 -5.84 -2.48 7.62
CA VAL A 334 -6.08 -3.69 8.44
C VAL A 334 -4.76 -4.45 8.54
N TYR A 335 -4.36 -4.73 9.76
CA TYR A 335 -3.30 -5.70 10.04
C TYR A 335 -3.90 -7.09 10.05
N ARG A 336 -3.30 -8.00 9.32
CA ARG A 336 -3.61 -9.43 9.33
C ARG A 336 -2.39 -10.20 9.76
N GLY A 337 -2.56 -11.06 10.77
CA GLY A 337 -1.46 -11.87 11.27
C GLY A 337 -1.96 -13.10 11.97
N MET A 338 -1.11 -14.13 12.05
CA MET A 338 -1.29 -15.25 12.93
C MET A 338 -0.33 -15.12 14.11
N ASN A 339 -0.82 -15.22 15.33
CA ASN A 339 0.00 -15.27 16.52
C ASN A 339 -0.30 -16.55 17.31
N ALA A 340 0.75 -17.34 17.54
CA ALA A 340 0.68 -18.53 18.37
C ALA A 340 1.75 -18.42 19.45
N ARG A 341 1.43 -17.85 20.61
CA ARG A 341 2.43 -17.65 21.68
C ARG A 341 1.99 -18.07 23.06
N SER A 342 0.79 -18.56 23.25
CA SER A 342 0.38 -19.07 24.54
C SER A 342 0.09 -20.56 24.45
N GLY A 343 0.61 -21.29 25.41
CA GLY A 343 0.30 -22.70 25.59
C GLY A 343 -0.18 -22.96 27.02
N THR A 344 -1.07 -23.88 27.14
CA THR A 344 -1.47 -24.43 28.44
C THR A 344 -1.14 -25.90 28.50
N VAL A 345 -0.84 -26.39 29.71
CA VAL A 345 -0.69 -27.79 29.95
C VAL A 345 -1.74 -28.24 30.96
N THR A 346 -2.44 -29.28 30.61
CA THR A 346 -3.35 -29.96 31.51
C THR A 346 -2.78 -31.31 31.93
N VAL A 347 -2.96 -31.67 33.17
CA VAL A 347 -2.57 -32.97 33.71
C VAL A 347 -3.83 -33.69 34.19
N LYS A 348 -4.06 -34.88 33.65
CA LYS A 348 -5.20 -35.71 34.00
C LYS A 348 -4.68 -37.04 34.61
N SER A 349 -5.15 -37.37 35.79
CA SER A 349 -4.87 -38.70 36.38
C SER A 349 -5.65 -39.78 35.63
N LEU A 350 -4.95 -40.83 35.25
CA LEU A 350 -5.51 -42.01 34.56
C LEU A 350 -5.68 -43.22 35.51
N GLY A 351 -5.39 -43.03 36.80
CA GLY A 351 -5.48 -44.12 37.79
C GLY A 351 -4.11 -44.70 38.18
N PRO A 352 -4.08 -45.86 38.77
CA PRO A 352 -2.84 -46.50 39.24
C PRO A 352 -1.88 -46.82 38.08
N CYS A 353 -0.60 -46.65 38.33
CA CYS A 353 0.46 -47.17 37.47
C CYS A 353 0.58 -48.66 37.70
N ALA A 354 0.25 -49.48 36.72
CA ALA A 354 0.38 -50.95 36.84
C ALA A 354 1.86 -51.36 36.95
N SER A 355 2.15 -52.38 37.73
CA SER A 355 3.49 -52.98 37.83
C SER A 355 3.94 -53.53 36.47
N GLU A 356 5.25 -53.64 36.25
CA GLU A 356 5.88 -54.01 34.97
C GLU A 356 5.30 -55.26 34.27
N GLU A 357 4.65 -56.18 34.99
CA GLU A 357 4.03 -57.38 34.40
C GLU A 357 2.81 -57.10 33.50
N SER A 358 2.11 -55.95 33.66
CA SER A 358 0.94 -55.62 32.82
C SER A 358 1.27 -54.74 31.62
N LEU A 359 2.46 -54.15 31.56
CA LEU A 359 2.87 -53.26 30.45
C LEU A 359 3.23 -54.03 29.17
N THR A 360 3.59 -55.28 29.26
CA THR A 360 3.93 -56.13 28.14
C THR A 360 2.74 -56.49 27.26
N GLU A 361 1.54 -56.59 27.81
CA GLU A 361 0.31 -56.89 27.03
C GLU A 361 -0.28 -55.65 26.33
N GLU A 362 -0.26 -54.47 26.93
CA GLU A 362 -0.78 -53.22 26.29
C GLU A 362 0.11 -52.69 25.15
N MET A 363 1.43 -52.88 25.25
CA MET A 363 2.34 -52.46 24.17
C MET A 363 2.17 -53.30 22.89
N TYR A 364 1.71 -54.52 22.97
CA TYR A 364 1.45 -55.37 21.80
C TYR A 364 0.15 -55.01 21.07
N GLN A 365 -0.82 -54.38 21.74
CA GLN A 365 -2.10 -53.98 21.09
C GLN A 365 -2.08 -52.63 20.43
N THR A 366 -1.20 -51.69 20.79
CA THR A 366 -1.11 -50.34 20.19
C THR A 366 -0.19 -50.27 18.97
N SER A 367 0.54 -51.35 18.63
CA SER A 367 1.39 -51.38 17.42
C SER A 367 0.67 -51.88 16.14
N LEU A 368 -0.64 -52.10 16.20
CA LEU A 368 -1.45 -52.67 15.10
C LEU A 368 -2.54 -51.73 14.55
N TRP A 369 -2.43 -50.40 14.69
CA TRP A 369 -3.30 -49.47 13.97
C TRP A 369 -2.51 -48.31 13.39
#